data_61256b26421f7a6cac3616b26bd7fd6b
#
_entry.id   61256b26421f7a6cac3616b26bd7fd6b
#
_cell.length_a   1.000
_cell.length_b   1.000
_cell.length_c   1.000
_cell.angle_alpha   90.00
_cell.angle_beta   90.00
_cell.angle_gamma   90.00
#
_symmetry.space_group_name_H-M   'P 1'
#
loop_
_entity.id
_entity.type
_entity.pdbx_description
1 polymer ?
#
loop_
_entity_poly.entity_id
_entity_poly.type
_entity_poly.pdbx_seq_one_letter_code
_entity_poly.pdbx_strand_id
1 'polypeptide(L)'
;MTDLLSQVKIDGDGIIDFISDLHLQSSEEATYNAWASFMRETPATAMFILGDFFEVWAGDDVIDNPVGEFEAECIKILKSFSRNRNLYFMAGNRDFLLQKHALESSGMKALADPCLLQVQDQKFVLSHGDAMCLTDVEYLKFRQMVRDERWQSQFLAQPLDARLAVAKAMRQKSEEEKSKHRSAFENSIQSDSANSSDSKSQNESFMGLHDVDTEYASSILEALGCETLIHGHTHRPGDYGLLGNKKRIVLSDWDASSTPKRLEVLRLQSGELKRIKL
;
A
#
# COMPACT_ATOMS: atom_id res chain seq x y z
N MET A 1 -6.69 12.14 -20.75
CA MET A 1 -6.18 11.40 -19.59
C MET A 1 -6.46 12.08 -18.24
N THR A 2 -6.89 13.32 -18.22
CA THR A 2 -7.09 14.11 -16.98
C THR A 2 -8.47 13.94 -16.32
N ASP A 3 -9.44 13.33 -16.96
CA ASP A 3 -10.83 13.26 -16.46
C ASP A 3 -11.15 12.08 -15.52
N LEU A 4 -10.19 11.21 -15.20
CA LEU A 4 -10.39 10.03 -14.34
C LEU A 4 -9.52 10.03 -13.07
N LEU A 5 -8.71 11.06 -12.84
CA LEU A 5 -7.90 11.16 -11.63
C LEU A 5 -8.73 11.74 -10.49
N SER A 6 -8.86 10.97 -9.41
CA SER A 6 -9.40 11.55 -8.18
C SER A 6 -8.43 12.61 -7.66
N GLN A 7 -9.00 13.74 -7.24
CA GLN A 7 -8.25 14.82 -6.63
C GLN A 7 -8.77 15.07 -5.21
N VAL A 8 -7.84 15.12 -4.26
CA VAL A 8 -8.13 15.55 -2.90
C VAL A 8 -7.44 16.87 -2.64
N LYS A 9 -8.20 17.84 -2.14
CA LYS A 9 -7.68 19.13 -1.70
C LYS A 9 -7.86 19.25 -0.19
N ILE A 10 -6.77 19.59 0.51
CA ILE A 10 -6.80 19.88 1.94
C ILE A 10 -6.36 21.33 2.13
N ASP A 11 -7.28 22.13 2.62
CA ASP A 11 -7.01 23.51 2.96
C ASP A 11 -6.53 23.60 4.42
N GLY A 12 -5.60 24.52 4.69
CA GLY A 12 -5.02 24.70 6.03
C GLY A 12 -3.71 23.96 6.25
N ASP A 13 -3.18 24.08 7.47
CA ASP A 13 -1.87 23.59 7.93
C ASP A 13 -1.99 22.38 8.87
N GLY A 14 -3.07 21.63 8.73
CA GLY A 14 -3.31 20.42 9.52
C GLY A 14 -2.21 19.37 9.32
N ILE A 15 -2.01 18.53 10.33
CA ILE A 15 -1.09 17.39 10.25
C ILE A 15 -1.72 16.30 9.40
N ILE A 16 -0.98 15.79 8.42
CA ILE A 16 -1.42 14.72 7.52
C ILE A 16 -0.46 13.54 7.68
N ASP A 17 -1.00 12.37 7.96
CA ASP A 17 -0.24 11.12 8.04
C ASP A 17 -0.53 10.22 6.84
N PHE A 18 0.51 9.56 6.33
CA PHE A 18 0.45 8.57 5.27
C PHE A 18 0.99 7.25 5.79
N ILE A 19 0.24 6.18 5.57
CA ILE A 19 0.60 4.80 5.92
C ILE A 19 0.21 3.86 4.79
N SER A 20 0.88 2.72 4.68
CA SER A 20 0.54 1.63 3.76
C SER A 20 1.12 0.30 4.25
N ASP A 21 0.74 -0.79 3.61
CA ASP A 21 1.36 -2.11 3.81
C ASP A 21 1.40 -2.55 5.29
N LEU A 22 0.27 -2.36 5.99
CA LEU A 22 0.12 -2.77 7.38
C LEU A 22 -0.12 -4.28 7.49
N HIS A 23 -0.74 -4.87 6.48
CA HIS A 23 -1.04 -6.29 6.41
C HIS A 23 -1.70 -6.84 7.68
N LEU A 24 -2.64 -6.07 8.25
CA LEU A 24 -3.30 -6.43 9.49
C LEU A 24 -4.03 -7.77 9.38
N GLN A 25 -3.76 -8.63 10.34
CA GLN A 25 -4.38 -9.94 10.48
C GLN A 25 -4.36 -10.37 11.95
N SER A 26 -5.29 -11.23 12.34
CA SER A 26 -5.46 -11.64 13.74
C SER A 26 -4.26 -12.36 14.35
N SER A 27 -3.40 -12.98 13.52
CA SER A 27 -2.17 -13.64 13.96
C SER A 27 -1.02 -12.68 14.28
N GLU A 28 -1.10 -11.41 13.85
CA GLU A 28 -0.05 -10.39 14.03
C GLU A 28 -0.45 -9.36 15.09
N GLU A 29 -0.70 -9.87 16.31
CA GLU A 29 -1.21 -9.06 17.43
C GLU A 29 -0.32 -7.86 17.76
N ALA A 30 1.00 -8.00 17.67
CA ALA A 30 1.94 -6.92 17.97
C ALA A 30 1.79 -5.74 17.00
N THR A 31 1.64 -6.02 15.70
CA THR A 31 1.44 -5.00 14.67
C THR A 31 0.06 -4.36 14.80
N TYR A 32 -0.98 -5.15 15.06
CA TYR A 32 -2.32 -4.62 15.34
C TYR A 32 -2.32 -3.67 16.54
N ASN A 33 -1.71 -4.06 17.66
CA ASN A 33 -1.66 -3.24 18.87
C ASN A 33 -0.89 -1.93 18.64
N ALA A 34 0.22 -1.97 17.90
CA ALA A 34 0.98 -0.79 17.54
C ALA A 34 0.14 0.17 16.69
N TRP A 35 -0.54 -0.34 15.65
CA TRP A 35 -1.44 0.44 14.82
C TRP A 35 -2.62 1.00 15.61
N ALA A 36 -3.28 0.20 16.44
CA ALA A 36 -4.42 0.63 17.24
C ALA A 36 -4.05 1.73 18.25
N SER A 37 -2.84 1.69 18.83
CA SER A 37 -2.29 2.76 19.66
C SER A 37 -2.03 4.03 18.86
N PHE A 38 -1.36 3.89 17.71
CA PHE A 38 -1.11 5.01 16.81
C PHE A 38 -2.40 5.72 16.39
N MET A 39 -3.46 4.96 16.02
CA MET A 39 -4.74 5.55 15.63
C MET A 39 -5.40 6.38 16.74
N ARG A 40 -5.18 6.01 18.00
CA ARG A 40 -5.70 6.77 19.15
C ARG A 40 -4.88 8.02 19.46
N GLU A 41 -3.57 7.95 19.26
CA GLU A 41 -2.59 8.93 19.75
C GLU A 41 -2.14 9.95 18.70
N THR A 42 -2.25 9.61 17.40
CA THR A 42 -1.80 10.52 16.36
C THR A 42 -2.52 11.88 16.39
N PRO A 43 -1.77 13.00 16.30
CA PRO A 43 -2.34 14.33 16.20
C PRO A 43 -2.86 14.66 14.79
N ALA A 44 -2.75 13.74 13.82
CA ALA A 44 -3.14 13.98 12.44
C ALA A 44 -4.61 14.37 12.31
N THR A 45 -4.90 15.37 11.51
CA THR A 45 -6.25 15.82 11.14
C THR A 45 -6.76 15.13 9.87
N ALA A 46 -5.84 14.57 9.08
CA ALA A 46 -6.14 13.73 7.94
C ALA A 46 -5.16 12.55 7.88
N MET A 47 -5.65 11.40 7.41
CA MET A 47 -4.86 10.21 7.20
C MET A 47 -5.15 9.61 5.85
N PHE A 48 -4.08 9.18 5.16
CA PHE A 48 -4.12 8.47 3.90
C PHE A 48 -3.57 7.07 4.08
N ILE A 49 -4.40 6.07 3.85
CA ILE A 49 -4.03 4.65 3.83
C ILE A 49 -3.84 4.28 2.35
N LEU A 50 -2.61 4.03 1.93
CA LEU A 50 -2.26 3.81 0.53
C LEU A 50 -2.15 2.32 0.18
N GLY A 51 -3.16 1.54 0.58
CA GLY A 51 -3.32 0.13 0.23
C GLY A 51 -2.67 -0.86 1.18
N ASP A 52 -3.05 -2.12 1.02
CA ASP A 52 -2.57 -3.26 1.81
C ASP A 52 -2.69 -3.04 3.32
N PHE A 53 -3.83 -2.44 3.72
CA PHE A 53 -4.17 -2.23 5.10
C PHE A 53 -4.47 -3.56 5.81
N PHE A 54 -5.27 -4.41 5.16
CA PHE A 54 -5.48 -5.79 5.58
C PHE A 54 -4.60 -6.76 4.78
N GLU A 55 -4.22 -7.86 5.40
CA GLU A 55 -3.52 -8.93 4.71
C GLU A 55 -4.41 -9.64 3.67
N VAL A 56 -5.68 -9.78 3.98
CA VAL A 56 -6.70 -10.32 3.08
C VAL A 56 -8.02 -9.62 3.34
N TRP A 57 -8.68 -9.19 2.26
CA TRP A 57 -10.06 -8.74 2.30
C TRP A 57 -10.88 -9.47 1.24
N ALA A 58 -11.76 -10.37 1.67
CA ALA A 58 -12.51 -11.24 0.75
C ALA A 58 -13.92 -10.72 0.41
N GLY A 59 -14.25 -9.48 0.81
CA GLY A 59 -15.52 -8.79 0.59
C GLY A 59 -16.08 -8.22 1.89
N ASP A 60 -16.90 -7.20 1.78
CA ASP A 60 -17.35 -6.36 2.91
C ASP A 60 -18.24 -7.10 3.92
N ASP A 61 -18.91 -8.17 3.51
CA ASP A 61 -19.74 -9.02 4.39
C ASP A 61 -18.92 -9.73 5.47
N VAL A 62 -17.59 -9.70 5.40
CA VAL A 62 -16.70 -10.20 6.46
C VAL A 62 -16.94 -9.47 7.78
N ILE A 63 -17.23 -8.15 7.77
CA ILE A 63 -17.41 -7.37 8.99
C ILE A 63 -18.72 -7.68 9.75
N ASP A 64 -19.67 -8.29 9.08
CA ASP A 64 -20.96 -8.70 9.65
C ASP A 64 -20.98 -10.20 10.02
N ASN A 65 -19.89 -10.90 9.78
CA ASN A 65 -19.76 -12.33 9.99
C ASN A 65 -18.86 -12.62 11.21
N PRO A 66 -19.20 -13.60 12.06
CA PRO A 66 -18.35 -13.96 13.20
C PRO A 66 -16.90 -14.33 12.84
N VAL A 67 -16.64 -14.81 11.63
CA VAL A 67 -15.28 -15.10 11.17
C VAL A 67 -14.43 -13.82 11.00
N GLY A 68 -15.05 -12.67 10.78
CA GLY A 68 -14.40 -11.37 10.59
C GLY A 68 -14.45 -10.47 11.84
N GLU A 69 -14.48 -11.03 13.05
CA GLU A 69 -14.45 -10.25 14.29
C GLU A 69 -13.25 -9.30 14.35
N PHE A 70 -12.09 -9.75 13.87
CA PHE A 70 -10.88 -8.94 13.79
C PHE A 70 -11.03 -7.75 12.83
N GLU A 71 -11.53 -7.99 11.63
CA GLU A 71 -11.78 -6.95 10.62
C GLU A 71 -12.83 -5.95 11.13
N ALA A 72 -13.89 -6.44 11.76
CA ALA A 72 -14.92 -5.59 12.36
C ALA A 72 -14.36 -4.69 13.47
N GLU A 73 -13.42 -5.18 14.29
CA GLU A 73 -12.76 -4.37 15.32
C GLU A 73 -11.86 -3.29 14.69
N CYS A 74 -11.11 -3.63 13.65
CA CYS A 74 -10.33 -2.64 12.90
C CYS A 74 -11.23 -1.54 12.31
N ILE A 75 -12.37 -1.91 11.73
CA ILE A 75 -13.37 -0.96 11.19
C ILE A 75 -13.90 -0.02 12.28
N LYS A 76 -14.13 -0.49 13.50
CA LYS A 76 -14.56 0.35 14.63
C LYS A 76 -13.49 1.38 15.02
N ILE A 77 -12.22 1.00 15.02
CA ILE A 77 -11.11 1.92 15.29
C ILE A 77 -11.03 3.00 14.21
N LEU A 78 -11.10 2.61 12.93
CA LEU A 78 -11.14 3.54 11.80
C LEU A 78 -12.33 4.49 11.91
N LYS A 79 -13.51 3.98 12.28
CA LYS A 79 -14.72 4.79 12.51
C LYS A 79 -14.53 5.81 13.63
N SER A 80 -13.87 5.41 14.70
CA SER A 80 -13.57 6.32 15.81
C SER A 80 -12.68 7.48 15.37
N PHE A 81 -11.64 7.19 14.56
CA PHE A 81 -10.77 8.22 13.98
C PHE A 81 -11.55 9.14 13.04
N SER A 82 -12.37 8.59 12.15
CA SER A 82 -13.06 9.34 11.09
C SER A 82 -14.16 10.27 11.57
N ARG A 83 -14.62 10.18 12.84
CA ARG A 83 -15.69 11.04 13.39
C ARG A 83 -15.39 12.53 13.30
N ASN A 84 -14.13 12.92 13.52
CA ASN A 84 -13.71 14.32 13.56
C ASN A 84 -12.49 14.62 12.67
N ARG A 85 -12.06 13.66 11.85
CA ARG A 85 -10.85 13.72 11.05
C ARG A 85 -11.12 13.14 9.66
N ASN A 86 -10.36 13.57 8.68
CA ASN A 86 -10.48 13.02 7.34
C ASN A 86 -9.69 11.70 7.25
N LEU A 87 -10.35 10.66 6.76
CA LEU A 87 -9.73 9.36 6.55
C LEU A 87 -9.95 8.94 5.09
N TYR A 88 -8.86 8.66 4.39
CA TYR A 88 -8.85 8.28 2.99
C TYR A 88 -8.25 6.90 2.83
N PHE A 89 -8.78 6.13 1.90
CA PHE A 89 -8.33 4.77 1.61
C PHE A 89 -8.16 4.57 0.12
N MET A 90 -7.01 4.08 -0.27
CA MET A 90 -6.67 3.57 -1.59
C MET A 90 -6.51 2.06 -1.48
N ALA A 91 -7.15 1.32 -2.37
CA ALA A 91 -7.06 -0.14 -2.34
C ALA A 91 -5.71 -0.64 -2.88
N GLY A 92 -5.05 -1.48 -2.11
CA GLY A 92 -3.86 -2.21 -2.51
C GLY A 92 -4.16 -3.54 -3.24
N ASN A 93 -3.20 -4.41 -3.33
CA ASN A 93 -3.36 -5.72 -3.97
C ASN A 93 -3.91 -6.79 -3.01
N ARG A 94 -3.99 -6.52 -1.71
CA ARG A 94 -4.52 -7.42 -0.69
C ARG A 94 -5.98 -7.12 -0.35
N ASP A 95 -6.39 -5.86 -0.46
CA ASP A 95 -7.67 -5.35 0.02
C ASP A 95 -8.51 -4.63 -1.06
N PHE A 96 -8.29 -4.98 -2.33
CA PHE A 96 -8.99 -4.39 -3.47
C PHE A 96 -10.50 -4.70 -3.51
N LEU A 97 -10.98 -5.64 -2.73
CA LEU A 97 -12.40 -5.96 -2.55
C LEU A 97 -13.04 -5.21 -1.38
N LEU A 98 -12.30 -4.30 -0.71
CA LEU A 98 -12.86 -3.37 0.26
C LEU A 98 -13.66 -2.30 -0.48
N GLN A 99 -14.98 -2.33 -0.30
CA GLN A 99 -15.93 -1.58 -1.09
C GLN A 99 -16.83 -0.69 -0.21
N LYS A 100 -17.98 -0.32 -0.76
CA LYS A 100 -18.87 0.69 -0.20
C LYS A 100 -19.28 0.43 1.25
N HIS A 101 -19.65 -0.78 1.62
CA HIS A 101 -20.16 -1.08 2.96
C HIS A 101 -19.08 -0.90 4.02
N ALA A 102 -17.86 -1.38 3.77
CA ALA A 102 -16.73 -1.19 4.68
C ALA A 102 -16.28 0.28 4.75
N LEU A 103 -16.28 0.99 3.60
CA LEU A 103 -15.99 2.42 3.56
C LEU A 103 -16.98 3.25 4.39
N GLU A 104 -18.27 3.01 4.25
CA GLU A 104 -19.30 3.70 5.03
C GLU A 104 -19.23 3.35 6.53
N SER A 105 -19.00 2.07 6.84
CA SER A 105 -18.87 1.59 8.21
C SER A 105 -17.65 2.18 8.94
N SER A 106 -16.53 2.35 8.26
CA SER A 106 -15.30 2.96 8.79
C SER A 106 -15.28 4.49 8.69
N GLY A 107 -16.08 5.08 7.80
CA GLY A 107 -16.02 6.50 7.45
C GLY A 107 -14.84 6.88 6.57
N MET A 108 -14.21 5.89 5.93
CA MET A 108 -13.17 6.12 4.92
C MET A 108 -13.76 6.68 3.63
N LYS A 109 -13.00 7.54 2.98
CA LYS A 109 -13.28 8.07 1.63
C LYS A 109 -12.37 7.35 0.64
N ALA A 110 -12.97 6.70 -0.37
CA ALA A 110 -12.20 5.99 -1.40
C ALA A 110 -11.34 6.95 -2.24
N LEU A 111 -10.16 6.50 -2.59
CA LEU A 111 -9.26 7.14 -3.55
C LEU A 111 -9.09 6.25 -4.78
N ALA A 112 -9.05 6.87 -5.95
CA ALA A 112 -8.52 6.19 -7.13
C ALA A 112 -7.00 6.05 -7.03
N ASP A 113 -6.42 5.11 -7.76
CA ASP A 113 -4.98 4.92 -7.90
C ASP A 113 -4.56 5.12 -9.37
N PRO A 114 -3.75 6.15 -9.66
CA PRO A 114 -3.22 7.19 -8.78
C PRO A 114 -4.23 8.28 -8.39
N CYS A 115 -3.91 9.04 -7.32
CA CYS A 115 -4.68 10.18 -6.83
C CYS A 115 -3.79 11.42 -6.73
N LEU A 116 -4.30 12.58 -7.13
CA LEU A 116 -3.64 13.87 -6.92
C LEU A 116 -4.04 14.45 -5.55
N LEU A 117 -3.08 14.65 -4.67
CA LEU A 117 -3.27 15.38 -3.42
C LEU A 117 -2.70 16.79 -3.56
N GLN A 118 -3.53 17.78 -3.26
CA GLN A 118 -3.10 19.17 -3.11
C GLN A 118 -3.25 19.61 -1.65
N VAL A 119 -2.16 20.07 -1.05
CA VAL A 119 -2.13 20.65 0.29
C VAL A 119 -1.54 22.04 0.17
N GLN A 120 -2.37 23.07 0.34
CA GLN A 120 -1.99 24.46 0.04
C GLN A 120 -1.43 24.57 -1.40
N ASP A 121 -0.18 25.01 -1.54
CA ASP A 121 0.49 25.15 -2.85
C ASP A 121 1.30 23.89 -3.26
N GLN A 122 1.40 22.88 -2.38
CA GLN A 122 2.11 21.65 -2.65
C GLN A 122 1.22 20.60 -3.30
N LYS A 123 1.78 19.86 -4.27
CA LYS A 123 1.09 18.78 -4.96
C LYS A 123 1.87 17.49 -4.86
N PHE A 124 1.15 16.41 -4.60
CA PHE A 124 1.69 15.06 -4.46
C PHE A 124 0.86 14.10 -5.32
N VAL A 125 1.52 13.16 -5.96
CA VAL A 125 0.85 11.99 -6.51
C VAL A 125 0.89 10.91 -5.46
N LEU A 126 -0.28 10.36 -5.14
CA LEU A 126 -0.43 9.21 -4.26
C LEU A 126 -0.74 7.98 -5.09
N SER A 127 -0.12 6.86 -4.77
CA SER A 127 -0.41 5.56 -5.38
C SER A 127 -0.16 4.45 -4.37
N HIS A 128 -0.81 3.29 -4.54
CA HIS A 128 -0.32 2.09 -3.85
C HIS A 128 1.05 1.69 -4.40
N GLY A 129 1.25 1.73 -5.71
CA GLY A 129 2.53 1.46 -6.37
C GLY A 129 2.53 0.20 -7.23
N ASP A 130 1.66 -0.75 -6.98
CA ASP A 130 1.58 -2.04 -7.64
C ASP A 130 1.40 -1.95 -9.16
N ALA A 131 0.63 -0.96 -9.64
CA ALA A 131 0.40 -0.71 -11.05
C ALA A 131 1.65 -0.17 -11.80
N MET A 132 2.66 0.28 -11.08
CA MET A 132 3.88 0.88 -11.61
C MET A 132 5.04 -0.11 -11.69
N CYS A 133 4.89 -1.35 -11.21
CA CYS A 133 5.88 -2.42 -11.29
C CYS A 133 5.81 -3.10 -12.66
N LEU A 134 6.23 -2.39 -13.73
CA LEU A 134 5.98 -2.78 -15.12
C LEU A 134 6.69 -4.07 -15.54
N THR A 135 7.74 -4.48 -14.84
CA THR A 135 8.46 -5.73 -15.10
C THR A 135 7.71 -6.97 -14.66
N ASP A 136 6.74 -6.85 -13.74
CA ASP A 136 5.91 -7.97 -13.28
C ASP A 136 4.64 -8.13 -14.15
N VAL A 137 4.87 -8.56 -15.39
CA VAL A 137 3.80 -8.67 -16.42
C VAL A 137 2.68 -9.63 -15.98
N GLU A 138 3.01 -10.72 -15.31
CA GLU A 138 2.02 -11.71 -14.86
C GLU A 138 1.16 -11.13 -13.74
N TYR A 139 1.77 -10.42 -12.81
CA TYR A 139 1.01 -9.68 -11.79
C TYR A 139 0.09 -8.62 -12.41
N LEU A 140 0.57 -7.83 -13.38
CA LEU A 140 -0.26 -6.81 -14.02
C LEU A 140 -1.46 -7.40 -14.75
N LYS A 141 -1.32 -8.55 -15.41
CA LYS A 141 -2.46 -9.30 -16.00
C LYS A 141 -3.45 -9.75 -14.92
N PHE A 142 -2.95 -10.32 -13.83
CA PHE A 142 -3.76 -10.70 -12.69
C PHE A 142 -4.48 -9.50 -12.09
N ARG A 143 -3.77 -8.39 -11.85
CA ARG A 143 -4.35 -7.14 -11.35
C ARG A 143 -5.49 -6.64 -12.24
N GLN A 144 -5.29 -6.63 -13.56
CA GLN A 144 -6.32 -6.23 -14.50
C GLN A 144 -7.55 -7.11 -14.41
N MET A 145 -7.37 -8.43 -14.30
CA MET A 145 -8.45 -9.39 -14.16
C MET A 145 -9.27 -9.17 -12.89
N VAL A 146 -8.60 -9.07 -11.73
CA VAL A 146 -9.31 -8.99 -10.43
C VAL A 146 -9.91 -7.60 -10.15
N ARG A 147 -9.49 -6.56 -10.90
CA ARG A 147 -10.09 -5.23 -10.85
C ARG A 147 -11.26 -5.07 -11.83
N ASP A 148 -11.55 -6.07 -12.66
CA ASP A 148 -12.73 -6.08 -13.53
C ASP A 148 -14.01 -6.27 -12.72
N GLU A 149 -15.01 -5.39 -12.95
CA GLU A 149 -16.27 -5.38 -12.18
C GLU A 149 -17.05 -6.70 -12.30
N ARG A 150 -16.98 -7.35 -13.45
CA ARG A 150 -17.69 -8.63 -13.68
C ARG A 150 -17.02 -9.74 -12.88
N TRP A 151 -15.68 -9.76 -12.89
CA TRP A 151 -14.93 -10.71 -12.07
C TRP A 151 -15.23 -10.52 -10.59
N GLN A 152 -15.19 -9.28 -10.11
CA GLN A 152 -15.49 -8.96 -8.70
C GLN A 152 -16.92 -9.37 -8.33
N SER A 153 -17.90 -9.06 -9.17
CA SER A 153 -19.30 -9.45 -8.93
C SER A 153 -19.48 -10.97 -8.85
N GLN A 154 -18.83 -11.73 -9.75
CA GLN A 154 -18.88 -13.19 -9.73
C GLN A 154 -18.17 -13.78 -8.51
N PHE A 155 -17.02 -13.22 -8.12
CA PHE A 155 -16.28 -13.64 -6.94
C PHE A 155 -17.07 -13.38 -5.66
N LEU A 156 -17.61 -12.19 -5.50
CA LEU A 156 -18.38 -11.78 -4.33
C LEU A 156 -19.75 -12.49 -4.20
N ALA A 157 -20.27 -13.07 -5.28
CA ALA A 157 -21.47 -13.92 -5.24
C ALA A 157 -21.21 -15.30 -4.60
N GLN A 158 -19.97 -15.70 -4.40
CA GLN A 158 -19.62 -16.94 -3.72
C GLN A 158 -19.76 -16.82 -2.20
N PRO A 159 -19.99 -17.92 -1.45
CA PRO A 159 -19.95 -17.90 0.01
C PRO A 159 -18.63 -17.37 0.56
N LEU A 160 -18.69 -16.67 1.69
CA LEU A 160 -17.51 -16.02 2.28
C LEU A 160 -16.38 -16.99 2.59
N ASP A 161 -16.69 -18.17 3.11
CA ASP A 161 -15.71 -19.23 3.40
C ASP A 161 -14.96 -19.72 2.14
N ALA A 162 -15.66 -19.85 1.02
CA ALA A 162 -15.04 -20.19 -0.26
C ALA A 162 -14.11 -19.07 -0.75
N ARG A 163 -14.52 -17.80 -0.61
CA ARG A 163 -13.70 -16.64 -0.99
C ARG A 163 -12.45 -16.52 -0.12
N LEU A 164 -12.56 -16.74 1.17
CA LEU A 164 -11.43 -16.76 2.10
C LEU A 164 -10.45 -17.89 1.77
N ALA A 165 -10.95 -19.07 1.41
CA ALA A 165 -10.10 -20.19 0.99
C ALA A 165 -9.33 -19.88 -0.30
N VAL A 166 -9.99 -19.28 -1.29
CA VAL A 166 -9.35 -18.83 -2.54
C VAL A 166 -8.28 -17.77 -2.27
N ALA A 167 -8.60 -16.75 -1.48
CA ALA A 167 -7.66 -15.69 -1.14
C ALA A 167 -6.41 -16.23 -0.42
N LYS A 168 -6.60 -17.16 0.53
CA LYS A 168 -5.50 -17.84 1.21
C LYS A 168 -4.63 -18.66 0.26
N ALA A 169 -5.24 -19.40 -0.67
CA ALA A 169 -4.50 -20.19 -1.66
C ALA A 169 -3.69 -19.31 -2.61
N MET A 170 -4.26 -18.19 -3.08
CA MET A 170 -3.56 -17.22 -3.92
C MET A 170 -2.35 -16.62 -3.20
N ARG A 171 -2.50 -16.29 -1.91
CA ARG A 171 -1.40 -15.80 -1.09
C ARG A 171 -0.27 -16.82 -0.96
N GLN A 172 -0.59 -18.06 -0.60
CA GLN A 172 0.42 -19.12 -0.46
C GLN A 172 1.21 -19.28 -1.76
N LYS A 173 0.54 -19.29 -2.90
CA LYS A 173 1.21 -19.36 -4.21
C LYS A 173 2.15 -18.18 -4.45
N SER A 174 1.72 -16.95 -4.14
CA SER A 174 2.54 -15.74 -4.29
C SER A 174 3.80 -15.80 -3.41
N GLU A 175 3.68 -16.24 -2.16
CA GLU A 175 4.81 -16.38 -1.24
C GLU A 175 5.79 -17.49 -1.70
N GLU A 176 5.27 -18.60 -2.21
CA GLU A 176 6.10 -19.67 -2.78
C GLU A 176 6.89 -19.19 -4.02
N GLU A 177 6.26 -18.41 -4.90
CA GLU A 177 6.91 -17.83 -6.07
C GLU A 177 8.00 -16.85 -5.66
N LYS A 178 7.74 -15.92 -4.72
CA LYS A 178 8.74 -15.01 -4.16
C LYS A 178 9.92 -15.76 -3.52
N SER A 179 9.64 -16.82 -2.77
CA SER A 179 10.67 -17.66 -2.14
C SER A 179 11.54 -18.39 -3.17
N LYS A 180 10.94 -18.94 -4.22
CA LYS A 180 11.68 -19.58 -5.33
C LYS A 180 12.59 -18.60 -6.06
N HIS A 181 12.09 -17.41 -6.37
CA HIS A 181 12.89 -16.36 -7.00
C HIS A 181 14.06 -15.93 -6.11
N ARG A 182 13.82 -15.76 -4.81
CA ARG A 182 14.86 -15.43 -3.83
C ARG A 182 15.94 -16.51 -3.75
N SER A 183 15.55 -17.77 -3.63
CA SER A 183 16.48 -18.90 -3.57
C SER A 183 17.28 -19.09 -4.85
N ALA A 184 16.65 -18.88 -6.02
CA ALA A 184 17.33 -18.94 -7.31
C ALA A 184 18.40 -17.86 -7.42
N PHE A 185 18.10 -16.65 -6.91
CA PHE A 185 19.05 -15.54 -6.89
C PHE A 185 20.22 -15.78 -5.92
N GLU A 186 19.94 -16.24 -4.69
CA GLU A 186 20.97 -16.56 -3.70
C GLU A 186 21.92 -17.64 -4.23
N ASN A 187 21.41 -18.64 -4.94
CA ASN A 187 22.21 -19.67 -5.60
C ASN A 187 23.07 -19.12 -6.77
N SER A 188 22.56 -18.14 -7.53
CA SER A 188 23.32 -17.50 -8.62
C SER A 188 24.50 -16.69 -8.09
N ILE A 189 24.32 -15.98 -6.97
CA ILE A 189 25.42 -15.24 -6.31
C ILE A 189 26.51 -16.19 -5.78
N GLN A 190 26.12 -17.33 -5.22
CA GLN A 190 27.10 -18.32 -4.72
C GLN A 190 27.91 -18.98 -5.83
N SER A 191 27.35 -19.13 -7.04
CA SER A 191 28.07 -19.68 -8.19
C SER A 191 29.05 -18.69 -8.82
N ASP A 192 28.78 -17.37 -8.74
CA ASP A 192 29.59 -16.33 -9.37
C ASP A 192 30.64 -15.68 -8.44
N SER A 193 30.65 -16.06 -7.15
CA SER A 193 31.60 -15.52 -6.17
C SER A 193 33.07 -15.93 -6.41
N ALA A 194 33.37 -16.68 -7.48
CA ALA A 194 34.74 -17.00 -7.93
C ALA A 194 35.34 -15.99 -8.91
N ASN A 195 34.57 -15.10 -9.53
CA ASN A 195 35.08 -14.12 -10.50
C ASN A 195 34.13 -12.92 -10.62
N SER A 196 34.39 -11.85 -9.92
CA SER A 196 34.25 -10.47 -10.39
C SER A 196 33.68 -9.45 -9.38
N SER A 197 34.11 -8.21 -9.55
CA SER A 197 33.75 -6.97 -8.89
C SER A 197 32.31 -6.45 -9.22
N ASP A 198 31.47 -7.24 -9.90
CA ASP A 198 30.14 -6.84 -10.41
C ASP A 198 28.95 -7.20 -9.52
N SER A 199 29.20 -7.70 -8.31
CA SER A 199 28.12 -8.15 -7.38
C SER A 199 27.15 -7.03 -6.94
N LYS A 200 27.57 -5.76 -7.02
CA LYS A 200 26.69 -4.61 -6.72
C LYS A 200 25.66 -4.35 -7.82
N SER A 201 26.05 -4.41 -9.10
CA SER A 201 25.14 -4.15 -10.22
C SER A 201 24.12 -5.27 -10.42
N GLN A 202 24.47 -6.51 -10.11
CA GLN A 202 23.56 -7.65 -10.18
C GLN A 202 22.52 -7.63 -9.03
N ASN A 203 22.94 -7.23 -7.83
CA ASN A 203 22.03 -7.02 -6.70
C ASN A 203 21.02 -5.88 -6.97
N GLU A 204 21.48 -4.79 -7.57
CA GLU A 204 20.62 -3.69 -8.00
C GLU A 204 19.63 -4.12 -9.10
N SER A 205 20.05 -4.95 -10.04
CA SER A 205 19.20 -5.49 -11.11
C SER A 205 18.12 -6.43 -10.59
N PHE A 206 18.42 -7.34 -9.65
CA PHE A 206 17.42 -8.21 -9.04
C PHE A 206 16.46 -7.45 -8.12
N MET A 207 16.98 -6.50 -7.36
CA MET A 207 16.15 -5.61 -6.53
C MET A 207 15.24 -4.72 -7.38
N GLY A 208 15.53 -4.49 -8.66
CA GLY A 208 14.71 -3.75 -9.60
C GLY A 208 13.54 -4.55 -10.22
N LEU A 209 13.59 -5.89 -10.21
CA LEU A 209 12.60 -6.74 -10.89
C LEU A 209 11.16 -6.63 -10.36
N HIS A 210 10.97 -6.08 -9.16
CA HIS A 210 9.66 -5.87 -8.54
C HIS A 210 9.55 -4.47 -7.93
N ASP A 211 10.25 -3.49 -8.51
CA ASP A 211 10.20 -2.10 -8.07
C ASP A 211 9.41 -1.24 -9.07
N VAL A 212 8.99 -0.08 -8.61
CA VAL A 212 8.32 0.91 -9.44
C VAL A 212 9.24 1.36 -10.57
N ASP A 213 8.73 1.30 -11.80
CA ASP A 213 9.44 1.78 -12.99
C ASP A 213 9.69 3.30 -12.89
N THR A 214 10.95 3.69 -12.92
CA THR A 214 11.37 5.07 -12.68
C THR A 214 11.01 6.03 -13.82
N GLU A 215 10.99 5.55 -15.07
CA GLU A 215 10.60 6.35 -16.22
C GLU A 215 9.10 6.57 -16.23
N TYR A 216 8.34 5.51 -15.96
CA TYR A 216 6.88 5.59 -15.87
C TYR A 216 6.44 6.49 -14.71
N ALA A 217 7.02 6.35 -13.52
CA ALA A 217 6.75 7.22 -12.39
C ALA A 217 7.08 8.69 -12.70
N SER A 218 8.22 8.95 -13.36
CA SER A 218 8.60 10.29 -13.78
C SER A 218 7.63 10.88 -14.80
N SER A 219 7.13 10.07 -15.74
CA SER A 219 6.15 10.50 -16.75
C SER A 219 4.79 10.88 -16.14
N ILE A 220 4.33 10.13 -15.13
CA ILE A 220 3.09 10.45 -14.40
C ILE A 220 3.24 11.79 -13.67
N LEU A 221 4.36 11.97 -12.95
CA LEU A 221 4.63 13.21 -12.23
C LEU A 221 4.68 14.42 -13.19
N GLU A 222 5.29 14.24 -14.36
CA GLU A 222 5.35 15.29 -15.38
C GLU A 222 3.97 15.64 -15.93
N ALA A 223 3.19 14.63 -16.30
CA ALA A 223 1.84 14.82 -16.82
C ALA A 223 0.91 15.54 -15.84
N LEU A 224 1.15 15.39 -14.53
CA LEU A 224 0.35 15.99 -13.46
C LEU A 224 0.94 17.29 -12.90
N GLY A 225 2.12 17.72 -13.38
CA GLY A 225 2.82 18.89 -12.86
C GLY A 225 3.21 18.74 -11.38
N CYS A 226 3.63 17.54 -10.97
CA CYS A 226 4.04 17.19 -9.62
C CYS A 226 5.53 16.81 -9.57
N GLU A 227 6.14 16.98 -8.40
CA GLU A 227 7.54 16.61 -8.16
C GLU A 227 7.69 15.41 -7.24
N THR A 228 6.64 15.05 -6.50
CA THR A 228 6.72 14.01 -5.48
C THR A 228 5.63 12.96 -5.66
N LEU A 229 6.05 11.69 -5.75
CA LEU A 229 5.22 10.50 -5.64
C LEU A 229 5.36 9.91 -4.24
N ILE A 230 4.24 9.60 -3.58
CA ILE A 230 4.20 8.86 -2.31
C ILE A 230 3.49 7.53 -2.58
N HIS A 231 4.14 6.41 -2.25
CA HIS A 231 3.58 5.09 -2.51
C HIS A 231 4.04 4.04 -1.50
N GLY A 232 3.40 2.87 -1.50
CA GLY A 232 3.71 1.68 -0.73
C GLY A 232 4.22 0.51 -1.57
N HIS A 233 3.68 -0.67 -1.33
CA HIS A 233 3.79 -1.92 -2.10
C HIS A 233 5.15 -2.59 -2.14
N THR A 234 6.23 -1.85 -2.38
CA THR A 234 7.55 -2.46 -2.61
C THR A 234 8.27 -2.87 -1.34
N HIS A 235 7.79 -2.47 -0.16
CA HIS A 235 8.39 -2.71 1.15
C HIS A 235 9.88 -2.28 1.23
N ARG A 236 10.22 -1.18 0.54
CA ARG A 236 11.57 -0.61 0.50
C ARG A 236 11.51 0.84 0.95
N PRO A 237 11.21 1.09 2.24
CA PRO A 237 11.02 2.45 2.73
C PRO A 237 12.26 3.31 2.47
N GLY A 238 12.04 4.49 1.89
CA GLY A 238 13.12 5.40 1.54
C GLY A 238 12.67 6.52 0.62
N ASP A 239 13.56 7.47 0.41
CA ASP A 239 13.38 8.60 -0.49
C ASP A 239 14.34 8.42 -1.67
N TYR A 240 13.78 8.31 -2.88
CA TYR A 240 14.54 8.00 -4.09
C TYR A 240 14.37 9.11 -5.11
N GLY A 241 15.50 9.54 -5.71
CA GLY A 241 15.48 10.47 -6.81
C GLY A 241 14.87 9.83 -8.07
N LEU A 242 14.16 10.65 -8.84
CA LEU A 242 13.66 10.35 -10.18
C LEU A 242 14.22 11.33 -11.18
N LEU A 243 13.91 11.16 -12.47
CA LEU A 243 14.37 12.07 -13.51
C LEU A 243 13.83 13.50 -13.31
N GLY A 244 14.66 14.51 -13.51
CA GLY A 244 14.26 15.91 -13.57
C GLY A 244 13.81 16.51 -12.23
N ASN A 245 14.60 16.39 -11.17
CA ASN A 245 14.31 16.89 -9.81
C ASN A 245 13.06 16.30 -9.15
N LYS A 246 12.50 15.25 -9.74
CA LYS A 246 11.38 14.51 -9.16
C LYS A 246 11.89 13.50 -8.15
N LYS A 247 11.02 13.09 -7.23
CA LYS A 247 11.33 12.05 -6.23
C LYS A 247 10.14 11.13 -5.97
N ARG A 248 10.44 9.92 -5.54
CA ARG A 248 9.46 9.01 -4.94
C ARG A 248 9.80 8.75 -3.49
N ILE A 249 8.79 8.72 -2.67
CA ILE A 249 8.86 8.40 -1.23
C ILE A 249 8.10 7.10 -1.05
N VAL A 250 8.83 6.05 -0.67
CA VAL A 250 8.27 4.74 -0.39
C VAL A 250 7.93 4.65 1.09
N LEU A 251 6.68 4.35 1.40
CA LEU A 251 6.22 4.16 2.78
C LEU A 251 6.78 2.86 3.37
N SER A 252 6.86 2.81 4.69
CA SER A 252 7.24 1.58 5.38
C SER A 252 6.08 0.59 5.42
N ASP A 253 6.38 -0.67 5.20
CA ASP A 253 5.56 -1.78 5.69
C ASP A 253 5.61 -1.84 7.22
N TRP A 254 4.58 -2.46 7.83
CA TRP A 254 4.48 -2.53 9.29
C TRP A 254 4.70 -3.96 9.79
N ASP A 255 5.70 -4.09 10.68
CA ASP A 255 6.01 -5.33 11.39
C ASP A 255 6.62 -5.01 12.76
N ALA A 256 5.78 -5.10 13.79
CA ALA A 256 6.20 -4.85 15.17
C ALA A 256 7.07 -5.98 15.76
N SER A 257 7.10 -7.14 15.11
CA SER A 257 7.84 -8.33 15.55
C SER A 257 9.26 -8.38 14.98
N SER A 258 9.53 -7.61 13.92
CA SER A 258 10.86 -7.57 13.29
C SER A 258 11.91 -6.88 14.16
N THR A 259 13.19 -7.16 13.87
CA THR A 259 14.32 -6.52 14.53
C THR A 259 15.28 -5.93 13.49
N PRO A 260 15.38 -4.59 13.35
CA PRO A 260 14.60 -3.56 14.05
C PRO A 260 13.12 -3.58 13.66
N LYS A 261 12.25 -3.08 14.54
CA LYS A 261 10.82 -2.94 14.24
C LYS A 261 10.63 -2.04 13.03
N ARG A 262 9.73 -2.43 12.12
CA ARG A 262 9.28 -1.62 11.01
C ARG A 262 7.92 -1.03 11.36
N LEU A 263 7.92 0.16 11.92
CA LEU A 263 6.74 0.92 12.32
C LEU A 263 7.04 2.39 12.05
N GLU A 264 6.65 2.88 10.89
CA GLU A 264 6.95 4.25 10.50
C GLU A 264 5.77 4.88 9.78
N VAL A 265 5.54 6.14 10.06
CA VAL A 265 4.52 6.98 9.44
C VAL A 265 5.23 8.10 8.68
N LEU A 266 4.82 8.38 7.46
CA LEU A 266 5.22 9.61 6.78
C LEU A 266 4.24 10.72 7.17
N ARG A 267 4.75 11.81 7.74
CA ARG A 267 3.95 12.95 8.20
C ARG A 267 4.26 14.20 7.41
N LEU A 268 3.21 14.83 6.89
CA LEU A 268 3.28 16.19 6.37
C LEU A 268 2.79 17.17 7.45
N GLN A 269 3.67 18.07 7.85
CA GLN A 269 3.38 19.11 8.84
C GLN A 269 4.13 20.39 8.49
N SER A 270 3.45 21.52 8.47
CA SER A 270 4.03 22.84 8.13
C SER A 270 4.80 22.83 6.80
N GLY A 271 4.29 22.11 5.80
CA GLY A 271 4.89 21.96 4.47
C GLY A 271 6.09 21.00 4.40
N GLU A 272 6.49 20.36 5.49
CA GLU A 272 7.60 19.41 5.52
C GLU A 272 7.12 17.96 5.69
N LEU A 273 7.69 17.06 4.88
CA LEU A 273 7.52 15.61 5.02
C LEU A 273 8.58 15.04 5.96
N LYS A 274 8.16 14.33 6.99
CA LYS A 274 9.03 13.71 8.00
C LYS A 274 8.62 12.27 8.26
N ARG A 275 9.60 11.38 8.43
CA ARG A 275 9.38 9.99 8.86
C ARG A 275 9.35 9.93 10.37
N ILE A 276 8.24 9.43 10.91
CA ILE A 276 8.00 9.29 12.36
C ILE A 276 8.06 7.79 12.68
N LYS A 277 9.05 7.39 13.43
CA LYS A 277 9.16 6.02 13.99
C LYS A 277 8.30 5.91 15.25
N LEU A 278 7.59 4.80 15.38
CA LEU A 278 6.69 4.48 16.49
C LEU A 278 7.32 3.52 17.48
#